data_b69d857f4214ee2e8e34a2d49b063ea3
#
_entry.id   b69d857f4214ee2e8e34a2d49b063ea3
#
_cell.length_a   1.000
_cell.length_b   1.000
_cell.length_c   1.000
_cell.angle_alpha   90.00
_cell.angle_beta   90.00
_cell.angle_gamma   90.00
#
_symmetry.space_group_name_H-M   'P 1'
#
loop_
_entity.id
_entity.type
_entity.pdbx_description
1 polymer ?
#
loop_
_entity_poly.entity_id
_entity_poly.type
_entity_poly.pdbx_seq_one_letter_code
_entity_poly.pdbx_strand_id
1 'polypeptide(L)'
;LSRALLSDTNNNTVIITTRQKLESALRHAQKQKEKRNVERFKKLLGQHIVFVVDECHRALSAENMDEIKQFFPNSTWFGFTGTPIFEENKKQAKGQLARTTHDQYGEKLHTYTIKDALDDAAVLGFQVEHEDTIEQTSLNNHIFKNLQVNEKYASYSVDGINDMIDQMPPVEKEEYLDATIYERDEHIQKVLHKIFRPDNAYMKFDFQNGRPRKSAILTTSSIDMAKRYYHAIKEMTKDPSWIQREFAHHPIRTGRTIEDPDFPRIAITYSMQENEVDSAQNQKEMKKIIKDYNAYYGTAWGIDDIDRYNGDINNRLARKKGEFKEFGKQIDLVIVVDRLLTGFDAPTIQTLFVDRNLSYANLIQAFSRTNRTYPDKTKGLIVTFRKPHSMEKNVADATRLYS
;
A
#
# COMPACT_ATOMS: atom_id res chain seq x y z
N LEU A 1 7.01 22.27 20.38
CA LEU A 1 7.56 21.08 21.02
C LEU A 1 8.64 21.46 22.04
N SER A 2 9.71 22.16 21.67
CA SER A 2 10.79 22.55 22.57
C SER A 2 10.32 23.33 23.80
N ARG A 3 9.31 24.24 23.67
CA ARG A 3 8.72 24.95 24.80
C ARG A 3 7.97 24.01 25.74
N ALA A 4 7.23 23.03 25.20
CA ALA A 4 6.48 22.05 26.01
C ALA A 4 7.39 21.11 26.77
N LEU A 5 8.49 20.66 26.14
CA LEU A 5 9.49 19.82 26.78
C LEU A 5 10.28 20.54 27.88
N LEU A 6 10.36 21.88 27.85
CA LEU A 6 11.12 22.70 28.78
C LEU A 6 10.27 23.42 29.83
N SER A 7 8.94 23.25 29.77
CA SER A 7 8.04 23.92 30.72
C SER A 7 8.13 23.27 32.12
N ASP A 8 8.18 24.11 33.15
CA ASP A 8 8.28 23.68 34.55
C ASP A 8 6.94 23.15 35.14
N THR A 9 5.89 23.19 34.34
CA THR A 9 4.55 23.21 34.90
C THR A 9 3.79 21.92 34.80
N ASN A 10 4.36 20.75 34.43
CA ASN A 10 3.41 19.64 34.34
C ASN A 10 3.98 18.23 34.38
N ASN A 11 3.74 17.56 35.47
CA ASN A 11 3.81 16.09 35.57
C ASN A 11 2.70 15.35 34.78
N ASN A 12 1.76 16.06 34.13
CA ASN A 12 0.60 15.46 33.45
C ASN A 12 0.39 15.99 32.00
N THR A 13 1.46 16.37 31.33
CA THR A 13 1.34 16.87 29.94
C THR A 13 1.51 15.73 28.95
N VAL A 14 0.54 15.57 28.03
CA VAL A 14 0.62 14.69 26.87
C VAL A 14 1.02 15.52 25.65
N ILE A 15 2.10 15.15 24.99
CA ILE A 15 2.59 15.79 23.77
C ILE A 15 2.38 14.86 22.60
N ILE A 16 1.56 15.25 21.62
CA ILE A 16 1.39 14.53 20.37
C ILE A 16 2.29 15.16 19.31
N THR A 17 3.17 14.36 18.72
CA THR A 17 4.12 14.85 17.72
C THR A 17 4.43 13.79 16.67
N THR A 18 5.00 14.20 15.55
CA THR A 18 5.58 13.28 14.56
C THR A 18 7.07 13.09 14.83
N ARG A 19 7.62 11.96 14.35
CA ARG A 19 9.05 11.67 14.41
C ARG A 19 9.89 12.85 13.90
N GLN A 20 9.56 13.36 12.70
CA GLN A 20 10.32 14.44 12.07
C GLN A 20 10.36 15.72 12.91
N LYS A 21 9.22 16.07 13.55
CA LYS A 21 9.16 17.23 14.46
C LYS A 21 9.98 17.01 15.72
N LEU A 22 9.99 15.80 16.26
CA LEU A 22 10.81 15.45 17.43
C LEU A 22 12.29 15.54 17.07
N GLU A 23 12.75 14.87 16.02
CA GLU A 23 14.15 14.91 15.56
C GLU A 23 14.61 16.34 15.27
N SER A 24 13.79 17.15 14.57
CA SER A 24 14.09 18.55 14.31
C SER A 24 14.25 19.35 15.58
N ALA A 25 13.38 19.15 16.57
CA ALA A 25 13.45 19.84 17.85
C ALA A 25 14.71 19.46 18.65
N LEU A 26 15.11 18.18 18.61
CA LEU A 26 16.30 17.67 19.28
C LEU A 26 17.59 18.20 18.61
N ARG A 27 17.67 18.18 17.29
CA ARG A 27 18.79 18.79 16.54
C ARG A 27 18.92 20.28 16.82
N HIS A 28 17.79 21.00 16.93
CA HIS A 28 17.81 22.41 17.30
C HIS A 28 18.30 22.63 18.73
N ALA A 29 17.87 21.80 19.69
CA ALA A 29 18.32 21.83 21.07
C ALA A 29 19.84 21.54 21.18
N GLN A 30 20.34 20.58 20.39
CA GLN A 30 21.78 20.26 20.33
C GLN A 30 22.63 21.42 19.82
N LYS A 31 22.18 22.09 18.75
CA LYS A 31 22.88 23.30 18.24
C LYS A 31 22.88 24.46 19.23
N GLN A 32 21.84 24.57 20.07
CA GLN A 32 21.79 25.58 21.14
C GLN A 32 22.70 25.24 22.33
N LYS A 33 23.03 23.95 22.54
CA LYS A 33 24.01 23.52 23.55
C LYS A 33 25.37 24.18 23.36
N GLU A 34 25.77 24.36 22.09
CA GLU A 34 27.05 25.01 21.73
C GLU A 34 27.06 26.52 21.98
N LYS A 35 25.91 27.16 22.20
CA LYS A 35 25.78 28.64 22.18
C LYS A 35 25.24 29.31 23.47
N ARG A 36 24.89 28.68 24.59
CA ARG A 36 24.48 29.33 25.87
C ARG A 36 23.38 28.64 26.70
N ASN A 37 22.92 27.43 26.42
CA ASN A 37 21.80 26.84 27.16
C ASN A 37 22.10 25.47 27.80
N VAL A 38 23.28 25.32 28.40
CA VAL A 38 23.71 24.08 29.07
C VAL A 38 22.73 23.65 30.16
N GLU A 39 22.16 24.59 30.94
CA GLU A 39 21.19 24.26 32.00
C GLU A 39 19.85 23.72 31.47
N ARG A 40 19.30 24.31 30.38
CA ARG A 40 18.08 23.80 29.74
C ARG A 40 18.28 22.40 29.16
N PHE A 41 19.46 22.15 28.62
CA PHE A 41 19.79 20.82 28.09
C PHE A 41 19.95 19.80 29.23
N LYS A 42 20.62 20.15 30.31
CA LYS A 42 20.72 19.31 31.52
C LYS A 42 19.34 19.00 32.10
N LYS A 43 18.41 19.95 32.07
CA LYS A 43 17.03 19.74 32.51
C LYS A 43 16.29 18.72 31.64
N LEU A 44 16.47 18.74 30.32
CA LEU A 44 15.93 17.73 29.40
C LEU A 44 16.46 16.32 29.73
N LEU A 45 17.76 16.21 29.97
CA LEU A 45 18.39 14.93 30.32
C LEU A 45 17.87 14.34 31.66
N GLY A 46 17.41 15.19 32.57
CA GLY A 46 16.88 14.76 33.90
C GLY A 46 15.39 14.37 33.87
N GLN A 47 14.67 14.66 32.80
CA GLN A 47 13.22 14.36 32.74
C GLN A 47 12.94 12.87 32.51
N HIS A 48 11.98 12.34 33.28
CA HIS A 48 11.37 11.04 32.97
C HIS A 48 10.25 11.22 31.95
N ILE A 49 10.43 10.68 30.74
CA ILE A 49 9.46 10.76 29.66
C ILE A 49 9.00 9.37 29.27
N VAL A 50 7.70 9.19 29.12
CA VAL A 50 7.12 7.98 28.57
C VAL A 50 6.83 8.21 27.08
N PHE A 51 7.47 7.44 26.22
CA PHE A 51 7.22 7.43 24.79
C PHE A 51 6.22 6.33 24.46
N VAL A 52 5.12 6.72 23.84
CA VAL A 52 4.13 5.81 23.24
C VAL A 52 4.25 5.95 21.72
N VAL A 53 4.72 4.89 21.07
CA VAL A 53 5.07 4.90 19.65
C VAL A 53 4.08 4.04 18.89
N ASP A 54 3.22 4.69 18.10
CA ASP A 54 2.32 3.99 17.18
C ASP A 54 3.04 3.56 15.91
N GLU A 55 2.60 2.46 15.29
CA GLU A 55 3.26 1.82 14.15
C GLU A 55 4.78 1.62 14.39
N CYS A 56 5.12 1.14 15.57
CA CYS A 56 6.48 1.14 16.10
C CYS A 56 7.48 0.33 15.24
N HIS A 57 7.01 -0.65 14.46
CA HIS A 57 7.84 -1.43 13.54
C HIS A 57 8.53 -0.58 12.44
N ARG A 58 7.99 0.63 12.16
CA ARG A 58 8.51 1.55 11.13
C ARG A 58 8.65 3.00 11.58
N ALA A 59 8.02 3.38 12.69
CA ALA A 59 8.00 4.77 13.15
C ALA A 59 9.40 5.30 13.46
N LEU A 60 10.25 4.47 14.08
CA LEU A 60 11.62 4.79 14.42
C LEU A 60 12.56 3.69 13.94
N SER A 61 13.66 4.07 13.30
CA SER A 61 14.78 3.14 13.14
C SER A 61 15.47 2.91 14.48
N ALA A 62 16.22 1.81 14.61
CA ALA A 62 16.97 1.53 15.82
C ALA A 62 17.98 2.64 16.14
N GLU A 63 18.65 3.18 15.09
CA GLU A 63 19.59 4.32 15.25
C GLU A 63 18.88 5.55 15.80
N ASN A 64 17.74 5.93 15.22
CA ASN A 64 16.99 7.12 15.66
C ASN A 64 16.48 6.96 17.10
N MET A 65 16.09 5.74 17.50
CA MET A 65 15.67 5.46 18.86
C MET A 65 16.84 5.61 19.83
N ASP A 66 18.03 5.09 19.49
CA ASP A 66 19.22 5.22 20.30
C ASP A 66 19.67 6.67 20.44
N GLU A 67 19.60 7.46 19.35
CA GLU A 67 19.84 8.90 19.40
C GLU A 67 18.88 9.61 20.37
N ILE A 68 17.57 9.30 20.30
CA ILE A 68 16.58 9.91 21.20
C ILE A 68 16.81 9.48 22.65
N LYS A 69 17.15 8.21 22.92
CA LYS A 69 17.48 7.72 24.26
C LYS A 69 18.68 8.45 24.88
N GLN A 70 19.65 8.90 24.07
CA GLN A 70 20.78 9.71 24.59
C GLN A 70 20.32 11.09 25.10
N PHE A 71 19.23 11.66 24.54
CA PHE A 71 18.64 12.89 25.06
C PHE A 71 17.75 12.67 26.28
N PHE A 72 17.17 11.47 26.41
CA PHE A 72 16.26 11.13 27.49
C PHE A 72 16.65 9.80 28.13
N PRO A 73 17.77 9.78 28.89
CA PRO A 73 18.30 8.54 29.47
C PRO A 73 17.34 7.87 30.45
N ASN A 74 16.43 8.65 31.07
CA ASN A 74 15.40 8.15 32.00
C ASN A 74 14.05 7.93 31.29
N SER A 75 14.04 7.60 30.00
CA SER A 75 12.80 7.38 29.26
C SER A 75 12.31 5.94 29.31
N THR A 76 10.99 5.77 29.28
CA THR A 76 10.31 4.48 29.13
C THR A 76 9.61 4.43 27.77
N TRP A 77 9.62 3.29 27.13
CA TRP A 77 9.15 3.15 25.74
C TRP A 77 8.11 2.06 25.62
N PHE A 78 6.97 2.41 25.03
CA PHE A 78 5.91 1.48 24.65
C PHE A 78 5.67 1.55 23.15
N GLY A 79 5.83 0.40 22.47
CA GLY A 79 5.58 0.26 21.04
C GLY A 79 4.22 -0.39 20.79
N PHE A 80 3.40 0.20 19.92
CA PHE A 80 2.16 -0.36 19.41
C PHE A 80 2.29 -0.65 17.93
N THR A 81 1.88 -1.82 17.49
CA THR A 81 1.89 -2.19 16.06
C THR A 81 0.98 -3.38 15.79
N GLY A 82 0.26 -3.34 14.66
CA GLY A 82 -0.47 -4.49 14.14
C GLY A 82 0.41 -5.48 13.36
N THR A 83 1.68 -5.09 13.05
CA THR A 83 2.59 -5.92 12.25
C THR A 83 4.01 -5.86 12.81
N PRO A 84 4.27 -6.51 13.98
CA PRO A 84 5.60 -6.55 14.56
C PRO A 84 6.60 -7.24 13.61
N ILE A 85 7.88 -6.89 13.77
CA ILE A 85 8.98 -7.54 13.06
C ILE A 85 9.47 -8.68 13.94
N PHE A 86 9.36 -9.91 13.44
CA PHE A 86 9.79 -11.14 14.09
C PHE A 86 11.15 -11.60 13.56
N GLU A 87 11.66 -12.75 14.05
CA GLU A 87 12.89 -13.35 13.56
C GLU A 87 12.80 -13.76 12.08
N GLU A 88 11.64 -14.24 11.64
CA GLU A 88 11.37 -14.72 10.26
C GLU A 88 11.45 -13.60 9.23
N ASN A 89 11.10 -12.38 9.62
CA ASN A 89 11.09 -11.20 8.74
C ASN A 89 11.98 -10.07 9.24
N LYS A 90 13.00 -10.39 10.03
CA LYS A 90 13.92 -9.43 10.64
C LYS A 90 14.64 -8.55 9.61
N LYS A 91 14.92 -7.32 10.01
CA LYS A 91 15.67 -6.35 9.21
C LYS A 91 17.08 -6.85 8.90
N GLN A 92 17.66 -6.37 7.80
CA GLN A 92 19.04 -6.63 7.49
C GLN A 92 19.97 -6.16 8.62
N ALA A 93 21.04 -6.90 8.85
CA ALA A 93 22.00 -6.56 9.89
C ALA A 93 22.70 -5.23 9.58
N LYS A 94 22.77 -4.34 10.59
CA LYS A 94 23.48 -3.07 10.51
C LYS A 94 24.20 -2.86 11.85
N GLY A 95 25.40 -3.42 11.95
CA GLY A 95 26.13 -3.46 13.20
C GLY A 95 25.38 -4.21 14.30
N GLN A 96 25.30 -3.62 15.50
CA GLN A 96 24.61 -4.20 16.68
C GLN A 96 23.18 -3.67 16.86
N LEU A 97 22.62 -3.01 15.84
CA LEU A 97 21.28 -2.41 15.93
C LEU A 97 20.18 -3.47 15.99
N ALA A 98 19.11 -3.15 16.74
CA ALA A 98 17.92 -3.98 16.86
C ALA A 98 17.31 -4.32 15.49
N ARG A 99 16.99 -5.60 15.28
CA ARG A 99 16.48 -6.12 14.01
C ARG A 99 15.02 -6.54 14.07
N THR A 100 14.53 -6.80 15.27
CA THR A 100 13.15 -7.18 15.55
C THR A 100 12.45 -6.14 16.40
N THR A 101 11.13 -6.22 16.49
CA THR A 101 10.35 -5.35 17.39
C THR A 101 10.67 -5.66 18.86
N HIS A 102 10.92 -6.95 19.19
CA HIS A 102 11.33 -7.38 20.51
C HIS A 102 12.68 -6.78 20.92
N ASP A 103 13.70 -6.83 20.04
CA ASP A 103 15.02 -6.24 20.33
C ASP A 103 14.92 -4.73 20.60
N GLN A 104 13.98 -4.05 19.92
CA GLN A 104 13.86 -2.59 19.99
C GLN A 104 13.04 -2.10 21.20
N TYR A 105 11.97 -2.81 21.56
CA TYR A 105 10.99 -2.39 22.59
C TYR A 105 10.91 -3.33 23.81
N GLY A 106 11.55 -4.50 23.77
CA GLY A 106 11.50 -5.48 24.85
C GLY A 106 10.34 -6.46 24.71
N GLU A 107 9.94 -7.05 25.82
CA GLU A 107 8.93 -8.10 25.86
C GLU A 107 7.54 -7.61 25.42
N LYS A 108 6.81 -8.53 24.81
CA LYS A 108 5.45 -8.31 24.36
C LYS A 108 4.49 -8.31 25.55
N LEU A 109 3.85 -7.18 25.82
CA LEU A 109 2.94 -7.00 26.97
C LEU A 109 1.51 -7.48 26.68
N HIS A 110 1.06 -7.35 25.42
CA HIS A 110 -0.27 -7.74 24.97
C HIS A 110 -0.24 -8.14 23.51
N THR A 111 -1.14 -9.06 23.12
CA THR A 111 -1.32 -9.50 21.74
C THR A 111 -2.79 -9.61 21.44
N TYR A 112 -3.19 -9.09 20.27
CA TYR A 112 -4.49 -9.27 19.66
C TYR A 112 -4.24 -9.51 18.16
N THR A 113 -4.36 -10.78 17.76
CA THR A 113 -3.99 -11.22 16.41
C THR A 113 -5.12 -11.04 15.40
N ILE A 114 -4.83 -11.28 14.12
CA ILE A 114 -5.87 -11.33 13.07
C ILE A 114 -6.89 -12.43 13.40
N LYS A 115 -6.43 -13.57 13.95
CA LYS A 115 -7.31 -14.66 14.36
C LYS A 115 -8.27 -14.22 15.47
N ASP A 116 -7.75 -13.57 16.54
CA ASP A 116 -8.58 -13.04 17.61
C ASP A 116 -9.62 -12.05 17.07
N ALA A 117 -9.21 -11.17 16.15
CA ALA A 117 -10.10 -10.19 15.54
C ALA A 117 -11.19 -10.82 14.63
N LEU A 118 -10.90 -11.95 14.00
CA LEU A 118 -11.88 -12.73 13.24
C LEU A 118 -12.85 -13.45 14.17
N ASP A 119 -12.35 -14.07 15.22
CA ASP A 119 -13.16 -14.79 16.23
C ASP A 119 -14.13 -13.82 16.94
N ASP A 120 -13.69 -12.60 17.21
CA ASP A 120 -14.51 -11.52 17.80
C ASP A 120 -15.41 -10.81 16.78
N ALA A 121 -15.38 -11.19 15.50
CA ALA A 121 -16.08 -10.51 14.40
C ALA A 121 -15.74 -9.00 14.27
N ALA A 122 -14.59 -8.57 14.79
CA ALA A 122 -14.10 -7.18 14.70
C ALA A 122 -13.64 -6.83 13.27
N VAL A 123 -13.22 -7.83 12.51
CA VAL A 123 -12.84 -7.72 11.10
C VAL A 123 -13.43 -8.86 10.28
N LEU A 124 -13.41 -8.71 8.95
CA LEU A 124 -13.83 -9.73 8.00
C LEU A 124 -12.61 -10.55 7.52
N GLY A 125 -12.85 -11.76 7.06
CA GLY A 125 -11.85 -12.57 6.37
C GLY A 125 -11.47 -12.01 4.99
N PHE A 126 -10.43 -12.61 4.38
CA PHE A 126 -9.99 -12.28 3.02
C PHE A 126 -10.30 -13.41 2.06
N GLN A 127 -10.63 -13.06 0.83
CA GLN A 127 -10.53 -13.95 -0.32
C GLN A 127 -9.43 -13.42 -1.21
N VAL A 128 -8.41 -14.23 -1.50
CA VAL A 128 -7.29 -13.87 -2.37
C VAL A 128 -7.44 -14.61 -3.70
N GLU A 129 -7.26 -13.88 -4.78
CA GLU A 129 -7.22 -14.40 -6.15
C GLU A 129 -5.86 -14.01 -6.76
N HIS A 130 -5.22 -14.98 -7.38
CA HIS A 130 -3.93 -14.80 -8.05
C HIS A 130 -4.17 -14.90 -9.55
N GLU A 131 -3.97 -13.79 -10.27
CA GLU A 131 -4.21 -13.69 -11.71
C GLU A 131 -2.88 -13.65 -12.44
N ASP A 132 -2.68 -14.57 -13.35
CA ASP A 132 -1.52 -14.56 -14.23
C ASP A 132 -1.74 -13.61 -15.41
N THR A 133 -0.76 -12.75 -15.67
CA THR A 133 -0.74 -11.82 -16.81
C THR A 133 0.34 -12.20 -17.82
N ILE A 134 1.19 -13.18 -17.48
CA ILE A 134 2.27 -13.68 -18.33
C ILE A 134 1.88 -15.09 -18.83
N GLU A 135 1.81 -15.25 -20.13
CA GLU A 135 1.51 -16.56 -20.73
C GLU A 135 2.64 -17.54 -20.45
N GLN A 136 2.29 -18.79 -20.11
CA GLN A 136 3.25 -19.84 -19.76
C GLN A 136 4.29 -20.08 -20.87
N THR A 137 3.88 -20.01 -22.12
CA THR A 137 4.80 -20.12 -23.27
C THR A 137 5.80 -18.97 -23.34
N SER A 138 5.36 -17.75 -23.03
CA SER A 138 6.24 -16.57 -22.96
C SER A 138 7.21 -16.66 -21.80
N LEU A 139 6.77 -17.17 -20.65
CA LEU A 139 7.60 -17.42 -19.48
C LEU A 139 8.68 -18.47 -19.79
N ASN A 140 8.28 -19.63 -20.32
CA ASN A 140 9.20 -20.71 -20.67
C ASN A 140 10.25 -20.25 -21.70
N ASN A 141 9.85 -19.49 -22.72
CA ASN A 141 10.76 -18.90 -23.69
C ASN A 141 11.74 -17.91 -23.07
N HIS A 142 11.30 -17.13 -22.09
CA HIS A 142 12.17 -16.21 -21.36
C HIS A 142 13.20 -16.97 -20.51
N ILE A 143 12.78 -18.00 -19.79
CA ILE A 143 13.65 -18.87 -19.00
C ILE A 143 14.68 -19.55 -19.91
N PHE A 144 14.22 -20.12 -21.04
CA PHE A 144 15.10 -20.79 -22.01
C PHE A 144 16.22 -19.87 -22.46
N LYS A 145 15.92 -18.62 -22.85
CA LYS A 145 16.93 -17.64 -23.25
C LYS A 145 17.93 -17.35 -22.13
N ASN A 146 17.46 -17.22 -20.89
CA ASN A 146 18.34 -16.98 -19.75
C ASN A 146 19.27 -18.18 -19.46
N LEU A 147 18.73 -19.40 -19.53
CA LEU A 147 19.53 -20.61 -19.32
C LEU A 147 20.54 -20.82 -20.44
N GLN A 148 20.17 -20.55 -21.70
CA GLN A 148 21.04 -20.73 -22.87
C GLN A 148 22.29 -19.84 -22.82
N VAL A 149 22.22 -18.65 -22.27
CA VAL A 149 23.38 -17.74 -22.13
C VAL A 149 24.18 -17.96 -20.85
N ASN A 150 23.72 -18.82 -19.96
CA ASN A 150 24.39 -19.11 -18.70
C ASN A 150 25.46 -20.22 -18.91
N GLU A 151 26.71 -19.92 -18.59
CA GLU A 151 27.84 -20.83 -18.75
C GLU A 151 27.62 -22.22 -18.12
N LYS A 152 26.88 -22.27 -17.00
CA LYS A 152 26.54 -23.51 -16.28
C LYS A 152 25.79 -24.51 -17.17
N TYR A 153 24.99 -24.02 -18.10
CA TYR A 153 24.11 -24.82 -18.95
C TYR A 153 24.56 -24.85 -20.42
N ALA A 154 25.74 -24.31 -20.74
CA ALA A 154 26.28 -24.22 -22.10
C ALA A 154 26.44 -25.57 -22.80
N SER A 155 26.57 -26.68 -22.04
CA SER A 155 26.72 -28.05 -22.59
C SER A 155 25.38 -28.79 -22.76
N TYR A 156 24.28 -28.20 -22.34
CA TYR A 156 22.94 -28.83 -22.44
C TYR A 156 22.37 -28.67 -23.84
N SER A 157 21.73 -29.74 -24.33
CA SER A 157 20.94 -29.66 -25.57
C SER A 157 19.71 -28.82 -25.40
N VAL A 158 19.10 -28.38 -26.51
CA VAL A 158 17.80 -27.64 -26.48
C VAL A 158 16.73 -28.44 -25.75
N ASP A 159 16.64 -29.76 -26.04
CA ASP A 159 15.69 -30.64 -25.38
C ASP A 159 15.97 -30.77 -23.88
N GLY A 160 17.24 -30.91 -23.50
CA GLY A 160 17.63 -30.94 -22.08
C GLY A 160 17.28 -29.67 -21.30
N ILE A 161 17.38 -28.49 -21.92
CA ILE A 161 16.97 -27.23 -21.30
C ILE A 161 15.42 -27.18 -21.17
N ASN A 162 14.69 -27.61 -22.20
CA ASN A 162 13.23 -27.67 -22.15
C ASN A 162 12.74 -28.65 -21.07
N ASP A 163 13.32 -29.83 -20.97
CA ASP A 163 12.99 -30.79 -19.92
C ASP A 163 13.22 -30.22 -18.50
N MET A 164 14.32 -29.47 -18.32
CA MET A 164 14.60 -28.76 -17.07
C MET A 164 13.50 -27.72 -16.75
N ILE A 165 13.11 -26.93 -17.75
CA ILE A 165 12.07 -25.91 -17.58
C ILE A 165 10.73 -26.58 -17.23
N ASP A 166 10.38 -27.68 -17.88
CA ASP A 166 9.12 -28.39 -17.62
C ASP A 166 9.06 -28.96 -16.20
N GLN A 167 10.19 -29.43 -15.68
CA GLN A 167 10.32 -29.96 -14.31
C GLN A 167 10.48 -28.86 -13.24
N MET A 168 10.76 -27.63 -13.63
CA MET A 168 11.00 -26.52 -12.71
C MET A 168 9.72 -26.14 -11.95
N PRO A 169 9.76 -26.04 -10.61
CA PRO A 169 8.60 -25.57 -9.82
C PRO A 169 8.12 -24.19 -10.26
N PRO A 170 6.80 -23.93 -10.24
CA PRO A 170 6.25 -22.63 -10.67
C PRO A 170 6.87 -21.41 -9.97
N VAL A 171 7.13 -21.50 -8.66
CA VAL A 171 7.78 -20.43 -7.89
C VAL A 171 9.18 -20.13 -8.41
N GLU A 172 9.95 -21.18 -8.76
CA GLU A 172 11.30 -21.05 -9.31
C GLU A 172 11.26 -20.43 -10.71
N LYS A 173 10.29 -20.81 -11.55
CA LYS A 173 10.08 -20.18 -12.86
C LYS A 173 9.85 -18.66 -12.74
N GLU A 174 9.13 -18.24 -11.73
CA GLU A 174 8.84 -16.82 -11.47
C GLU A 174 10.07 -16.01 -11.03
N GLU A 175 11.14 -16.66 -10.53
CA GLU A 175 12.39 -15.98 -10.18
C GLU A 175 13.09 -15.40 -11.40
N TYR A 176 12.90 -16.01 -12.58
CA TYR A 176 13.41 -15.50 -13.86
C TYR A 176 12.66 -14.27 -14.38
N LEU A 177 11.50 -13.94 -13.84
CA LEU A 177 10.74 -12.74 -14.23
C LEU A 177 11.31 -11.51 -13.52
N ASP A 178 11.93 -10.63 -14.29
CA ASP A 178 12.34 -9.32 -13.81
C ASP A 178 11.17 -8.32 -13.78
N ALA A 179 11.38 -7.18 -13.11
CA ALA A 179 10.35 -6.16 -12.94
C ALA A 179 9.88 -5.55 -14.26
N THR A 180 10.74 -5.49 -15.28
CA THR A 180 10.46 -4.81 -16.56
C THR A 180 9.38 -5.52 -17.38
N ILE A 181 9.20 -6.83 -17.17
CA ILE A 181 8.14 -7.60 -17.81
C ILE A 181 6.76 -7.07 -17.41
N TYR A 182 6.61 -6.67 -16.16
CA TYR A 182 5.38 -6.11 -15.59
C TYR A 182 5.22 -4.59 -15.83
N GLU A 183 6.22 -3.96 -16.44
CA GLU A 183 6.17 -2.55 -16.82
C GLU A 183 5.70 -2.32 -18.26
N ARG A 184 5.40 -3.37 -19.02
CA ARG A 184 4.95 -3.28 -20.39
C ARG A 184 3.47 -2.87 -20.48
N ASP A 185 3.10 -2.15 -21.55
CA ASP A 185 1.71 -1.77 -21.79
C ASP A 185 0.78 -2.98 -21.93
N GLU A 186 1.28 -4.08 -22.48
CA GLU A 186 0.56 -5.34 -22.58
C GLU A 186 0.11 -5.86 -21.19
N HIS A 187 0.98 -5.78 -20.20
CA HIS A 187 0.64 -6.16 -18.82
C HIS A 187 -0.46 -5.25 -18.26
N ILE A 188 -0.33 -3.91 -18.43
CA ILE A 188 -1.34 -2.94 -18.01
C ILE A 188 -2.69 -3.28 -18.63
N GLN A 189 -2.75 -3.54 -19.94
CA GLN A 189 -3.99 -3.89 -20.63
C GLN A 189 -4.61 -5.19 -20.10
N LYS A 190 -3.79 -6.23 -19.88
CA LYS A 190 -4.27 -7.49 -19.28
C LYS A 190 -4.83 -7.30 -17.87
N VAL A 191 -4.17 -6.49 -17.03
CA VAL A 191 -4.67 -6.14 -15.68
C VAL A 191 -6.00 -5.40 -15.78
N LEU A 192 -6.10 -4.36 -16.59
CA LEU A 192 -7.34 -3.60 -16.78
C LEU A 192 -8.48 -4.47 -17.30
N HIS A 193 -8.19 -5.36 -18.26
CA HIS A 193 -9.16 -6.31 -18.75
C HIS A 193 -9.67 -7.24 -17.63
N LYS A 194 -8.79 -7.71 -16.74
CA LYS A 194 -9.18 -8.54 -15.59
C LYS A 194 -9.98 -7.77 -14.54
N ILE A 195 -9.66 -6.49 -14.30
CA ILE A 195 -10.40 -5.63 -13.37
C ILE A 195 -11.81 -5.35 -13.88
N PHE A 196 -11.93 -4.95 -15.15
CA PHE A 196 -13.15 -4.37 -15.70
C PHE A 196 -14.01 -5.33 -16.52
N ARG A 197 -13.56 -6.57 -16.75
CA ARG A 197 -14.45 -7.57 -17.35
C ARG A 197 -15.77 -7.62 -16.56
N PRO A 198 -16.94 -7.52 -17.21
CA PRO A 198 -18.21 -7.24 -16.55
C PRO A 198 -18.55 -8.15 -15.38
N ASP A 199 -18.34 -9.48 -15.52
CA ASP A 199 -18.55 -10.42 -14.43
C ASP A 199 -17.64 -10.18 -13.21
N ASN A 200 -16.38 -9.80 -13.44
CA ASN A 200 -15.43 -9.47 -12.39
C ASN A 200 -15.78 -8.14 -11.75
N ALA A 201 -15.99 -7.10 -12.55
CA ALA A 201 -16.35 -5.77 -12.08
C ALA A 201 -17.61 -5.83 -11.21
N TYR A 202 -18.62 -6.58 -11.65
CA TYR A 202 -19.86 -6.77 -10.90
C TYR A 202 -19.62 -7.29 -9.48
N MET A 203 -18.75 -8.27 -9.31
CA MET A 203 -18.40 -8.83 -7.99
C MET A 203 -17.43 -7.94 -7.20
N LYS A 204 -16.39 -7.40 -7.87
CA LYS A 204 -15.30 -6.67 -7.21
C LYS A 204 -15.72 -5.29 -6.70
N PHE A 205 -16.72 -4.68 -7.35
CA PHE A 205 -17.28 -3.38 -6.93
C PHE A 205 -18.67 -3.52 -6.32
N ASP A 206 -19.15 -4.75 -6.11
CA ASP A 206 -20.46 -5.06 -5.52
C ASP A 206 -21.60 -4.29 -6.21
N PHE A 207 -21.80 -4.57 -7.50
CA PHE A 207 -22.84 -3.90 -8.27
C PHE A 207 -24.24 -4.32 -7.84
N GLN A 208 -25.13 -3.35 -7.76
CA GLN A 208 -26.56 -3.53 -7.58
C GLN A 208 -27.31 -2.58 -8.51
N ASN A 209 -28.29 -3.09 -9.26
CA ASN A 209 -29.05 -2.31 -10.23
C ASN A 209 -28.14 -1.54 -11.20
N GLY A 210 -27.13 -2.22 -11.75
CA GLY A 210 -26.17 -1.66 -12.71
C GLY A 210 -25.19 -0.62 -12.18
N ARG A 211 -25.11 -0.40 -10.85
CA ARG A 211 -24.29 0.65 -10.19
C ARG A 211 -23.37 0.07 -9.13
N PRO A 212 -22.10 0.57 -9.00
CA PRO A 212 -21.17 0.11 -7.98
C PRO A 212 -21.57 0.60 -6.58
N ARG A 213 -21.61 -0.30 -5.60
CA ARG A 213 -21.89 0.03 -4.20
C ARG A 213 -20.63 0.15 -3.34
N LYS A 214 -19.53 -0.41 -3.78
CA LYS A 214 -18.27 -0.47 -3.05
C LYS A 214 -17.15 0.14 -3.90
N SER A 215 -16.07 0.49 -3.24
CA SER A 215 -14.89 1.05 -3.87
C SER A 215 -13.73 0.05 -3.88
N ALA A 216 -12.73 0.31 -4.72
CA ALA A 216 -11.52 -0.48 -4.81
C ALA A 216 -10.25 0.39 -4.74
N ILE A 217 -9.15 -0.24 -4.40
CA ILE A 217 -7.80 0.32 -4.50
C ILE A 217 -7.02 -0.48 -5.54
N LEU A 218 -6.30 0.19 -6.43
CA LEU A 218 -5.24 -0.39 -7.25
C LEU A 218 -3.89 0.13 -6.75
N THR A 219 -3.07 -0.77 -6.18
CA THR A 219 -1.71 -0.41 -5.79
C THR A 219 -0.71 -0.89 -6.82
N THR A 220 0.24 0.00 -7.17
CA THR A 220 1.24 -0.21 -8.21
C THR A 220 2.66 -0.15 -7.67
N SER A 221 3.63 -0.63 -8.45
CA SER A 221 5.04 -0.69 -8.05
C SER A 221 5.75 0.67 -8.02
N SER A 222 5.26 1.65 -8.78
CA SER A 222 5.89 2.97 -8.91
C SER A 222 4.89 4.06 -9.26
N ILE A 223 5.29 5.31 -9.11
CA ILE A 223 4.52 6.48 -9.53
C ILE A 223 4.28 6.46 -11.05
N ASP A 224 5.28 6.03 -11.82
CA ASP A 224 5.13 5.92 -13.27
C ASP A 224 4.06 4.91 -13.65
N MET A 225 4.07 3.72 -13.05
CA MET A 225 3.02 2.72 -13.27
C MET A 225 1.65 3.26 -12.87
N ALA A 226 1.53 3.97 -11.73
CA ALA A 226 0.27 4.57 -11.31
C ALA A 226 -0.28 5.56 -12.35
N LYS A 227 0.57 6.43 -12.89
CA LYS A 227 0.21 7.38 -13.96
C LYS A 227 -0.23 6.65 -15.24
N ARG A 228 0.52 5.62 -15.64
CA ARG A 228 0.18 4.84 -16.86
C ARG A 228 -1.17 4.13 -16.71
N TYR A 229 -1.46 3.54 -15.56
CA TYR A 229 -2.80 3.00 -15.28
C TYR A 229 -3.88 4.07 -15.34
N TYR A 230 -3.65 5.24 -14.72
CA TYR A 230 -4.60 6.35 -14.78
C TYR A 230 -4.92 6.76 -16.20
N HIS A 231 -3.89 6.97 -17.03
CA HIS A 231 -4.08 7.37 -18.43
C HIS A 231 -4.72 6.27 -19.27
N ALA A 232 -4.33 5.01 -19.06
CA ALA A 232 -4.93 3.89 -19.78
C ALA A 232 -6.44 3.75 -19.49
N ILE A 233 -6.85 3.91 -18.23
CA ILE A 233 -8.28 3.89 -17.87
C ILE A 233 -8.99 5.11 -18.48
N LYS A 234 -8.44 6.31 -18.38
CA LYS A 234 -9.04 7.52 -18.96
C LYS A 234 -9.21 7.38 -20.48
N GLU A 235 -8.23 6.80 -21.18
CA GLU A 235 -8.33 6.55 -22.61
C GLU A 235 -9.41 5.52 -22.93
N MET A 236 -9.44 4.41 -22.23
CA MET A 236 -10.41 3.33 -22.38
C MET A 236 -11.84 3.84 -22.19
N THR A 237 -12.07 4.71 -21.22
CA THR A 237 -13.40 5.22 -20.82
C THR A 237 -13.84 6.48 -21.55
N LYS A 238 -13.10 6.98 -22.53
CA LYS A 238 -13.52 8.14 -23.35
C LYS A 238 -14.82 7.90 -24.10
N ASP A 239 -15.02 6.68 -24.54
CA ASP A 239 -16.24 6.26 -25.21
C ASP A 239 -17.21 5.63 -24.21
N PRO A 240 -18.42 6.15 -24.01
CA PRO A 240 -19.40 5.58 -23.08
C PRO A 240 -19.75 4.11 -23.38
N SER A 241 -19.56 3.64 -24.61
CA SER A 241 -19.78 2.25 -25.02
C SER A 241 -18.57 1.33 -24.81
N TRP A 242 -17.54 1.80 -24.10
CA TRP A 242 -16.27 1.08 -23.94
C TRP A 242 -16.44 -0.35 -23.39
N ILE A 243 -17.37 -0.56 -22.46
CA ILE A 243 -17.64 -1.89 -21.89
C ILE A 243 -18.12 -2.85 -22.98
N GLN A 244 -19.09 -2.42 -23.81
CA GLN A 244 -19.61 -3.21 -24.90
C GLN A 244 -18.54 -3.49 -25.94
N ARG A 245 -17.70 -2.50 -26.26
CA ARG A 245 -16.64 -2.64 -27.26
C ARG A 245 -15.53 -3.59 -26.77
N GLU A 246 -14.99 -3.35 -25.57
CA GLU A 246 -13.86 -4.14 -25.03
C GLU A 246 -14.25 -5.59 -24.69
N PHE A 247 -15.52 -5.79 -24.30
CA PHE A 247 -16.00 -7.09 -23.82
C PHE A 247 -17.12 -7.71 -24.68
N ALA A 248 -17.22 -7.29 -25.94
CA ALA A 248 -18.23 -7.80 -26.85
C ALA A 248 -18.30 -9.34 -26.97
N HIS A 249 -17.18 -10.01 -26.82
CA HIS A 249 -17.07 -11.47 -26.91
C HIS A 249 -17.15 -12.21 -25.56
N HIS A 250 -17.34 -11.46 -24.46
CA HIS A 250 -17.48 -12.06 -23.14
C HIS A 250 -18.96 -12.17 -22.78
N PRO A 251 -19.48 -13.38 -22.57
CA PRO A 251 -20.87 -13.53 -22.15
C PRO A 251 -21.05 -12.91 -20.75
N ILE A 252 -21.91 -11.90 -20.69
CA ILE A 252 -22.36 -11.33 -19.42
C ILE A 252 -23.45 -12.23 -18.90
N ARG A 253 -23.34 -12.72 -17.66
CA ARG A 253 -24.39 -13.51 -17.05
C ARG A 253 -25.66 -12.69 -16.92
N THR A 254 -26.81 -13.30 -17.22
CA THR A 254 -28.12 -12.64 -17.14
C THR A 254 -28.29 -11.96 -15.75
N GLY A 255 -28.68 -10.68 -15.77
CA GLY A 255 -28.85 -9.89 -14.55
C GLY A 255 -27.59 -9.17 -14.04
N ARG A 256 -26.44 -9.31 -14.71
CA ARG A 256 -25.19 -8.62 -14.37
C ARG A 256 -24.86 -7.54 -15.42
N THR A 257 -25.53 -6.42 -15.34
CA THR A 257 -25.30 -5.28 -16.24
C THR A 257 -24.53 -4.17 -15.52
N ILE A 258 -23.72 -3.43 -16.26
CA ILE A 258 -23.09 -2.18 -15.83
C ILE A 258 -23.81 -1.07 -16.58
N GLU A 259 -24.70 -0.37 -15.88
CA GLU A 259 -25.56 0.67 -16.47
C GLU A 259 -25.07 2.09 -16.14
N ASP A 260 -24.06 2.20 -15.29
CA ASP A 260 -23.48 3.48 -14.90
C ASP A 260 -22.54 4.00 -16.01
N PRO A 261 -22.90 5.06 -16.73
CA PRO A 261 -22.09 5.57 -17.83
C PRO A 261 -20.77 6.21 -17.36
N ASP A 262 -20.69 6.59 -16.09
CA ASP A 262 -19.50 7.22 -15.50
C ASP A 262 -18.58 6.21 -14.82
N PHE A 263 -18.94 4.92 -14.81
CA PHE A 263 -18.07 3.90 -14.23
C PHE A 263 -16.87 3.60 -15.15
N PRO A 264 -15.65 3.52 -14.59
CA PRO A 264 -15.27 3.80 -13.21
C PRO A 264 -14.92 5.27 -12.96
N ARG A 265 -15.38 5.83 -11.86
CA ARG A 265 -14.88 7.13 -11.33
C ARG A 265 -13.55 6.89 -10.67
N ILE A 266 -12.48 7.38 -11.29
CA ILE A 266 -11.12 7.13 -10.81
C ILE A 266 -10.51 8.35 -10.15
N ALA A 267 -9.63 8.09 -9.19
CA ALA A 267 -8.70 9.08 -8.63
C ALA A 267 -7.31 8.45 -8.51
N ILE A 268 -6.29 9.29 -8.47
CA ILE A 268 -4.90 8.86 -8.26
C ILE A 268 -4.26 9.74 -7.19
N THR A 269 -3.49 9.12 -6.31
CA THR A 269 -2.71 9.85 -5.30
C THR A 269 -1.40 9.14 -5.01
N TYR A 270 -0.32 9.92 -4.95
CA TYR A 270 1.02 9.46 -4.60
C TYR A 270 1.80 10.53 -3.86
N SER A 271 2.90 10.17 -3.20
CA SER A 271 3.80 11.12 -2.55
C SER A 271 4.68 11.81 -3.60
N MET A 272 4.73 13.12 -3.56
CA MET A 272 5.60 13.91 -4.46
C MET A 272 7.02 14.08 -3.93
N GLN A 273 7.29 13.64 -2.69
CA GLN A 273 8.60 13.79 -2.03
C GLN A 273 9.53 12.59 -2.24
N GLU A 274 9.02 11.48 -2.79
CA GLU A 274 9.75 10.21 -2.83
C GLU A 274 10.75 10.08 -3.98
N ASN A 275 10.75 11.01 -4.99
CA ASN A 275 11.69 10.99 -6.10
C ASN A 275 12.15 12.40 -6.47
N GLU A 276 13.30 12.83 -5.97
CA GLU A 276 13.88 14.13 -6.29
C GLU A 276 14.22 14.32 -7.79
N VAL A 277 14.54 13.24 -8.50
CA VAL A 277 14.96 13.30 -9.91
C VAL A 277 13.79 13.65 -10.85
N ASP A 278 12.58 13.20 -10.56
CA ASP A 278 11.38 13.39 -11.39
C ASP A 278 10.36 14.36 -10.78
N SER A 279 10.69 15.07 -9.70
CA SER A 279 9.74 15.86 -8.92
C SER A 279 8.99 16.90 -9.77
N ALA A 280 9.67 17.60 -10.66
CA ALA A 280 9.07 18.63 -11.53
C ALA A 280 8.09 18.03 -12.54
N GLN A 281 8.42 16.89 -13.15
CA GLN A 281 7.55 16.17 -14.09
C GLN A 281 6.33 15.59 -13.35
N ASN A 282 6.53 15.00 -12.18
CA ASN A 282 5.47 14.48 -11.35
C ASN A 282 4.51 15.58 -10.89
N GLN A 283 5.02 16.76 -10.53
CA GLN A 283 4.19 17.92 -10.18
C GLN A 283 3.39 18.44 -11.38
N LYS A 284 4.00 18.52 -12.58
CA LYS A 284 3.32 18.94 -13.80
C LYS A 284 2.15 17.98 -14.15
N GLU A 285 2.40 16.70 -13.99
CA GLU A 285 1.39 15.69 -14.27
C GLU A 285 0.27 15.71 -13.21
N MET A 286 0.62 15.85 -11.92
CA MET A 286 -0.37 15.97 -10.86
C MET A 286 -1.26 17.20 -11.04
N LYS A 287 -0.74 18.32 -11.54
CA LYS A 287 -1.57 19.50 -11.88
C LYS A 287 -2.64 19.20 -12.91
N LYS A 288 -2.33 18.39 -13.94
CA LYS A 288 -3.33 17.97 -14.95
C LYS A 288 -4.36 17.05 -14.33
N ILE A 289 -3.92 16.06 -13.56
CA ILE A 289 -4.79 15.13 -12.86
C ILE A 289 -5.77 15.86 -11.92
N ILE A 290 -5.27 16.82 -11.12
CA ILE A 290 -6.11 17.63 -10.25
C ILE A 290 -7.11 18.47 -11.06
N LYS A 291 -6.71 19.00 -12.21
CA LYS A 291 -7.61 19.73 -13.10
C LYS A 291 -8.75 18.85 -13.62
N ASP A 292 -8.47 17.62 -14.04
CA ASP A 292 -9.47 16.65 -14.47
C ASP A 292 -10.44 16.27 -13.34
N TYR A 293 -9.87 16.06 -12.15
CA TYR A 293 -10.64 15.80 -10.93
C TYR A 293 -11.59 16.96 -10.58
N ASN A 294 -11.07 18.19 -10.60
CA ASN A 294 -11.86 19.40 -10.34
C ASN A 294 -13.01 19.54 -11.34
N ALA A 295 -12.75 19.29 -12.62
CA ALA A 295 -13.78 19.37 -13.67
C ALA A 295 -14.91 18.36 -13.43
N TYR A 296 -14.57 17.14 -12.95
CA TYR A 296 -15.56 16.10 -12.71
C TYR A 296 -16.38 16.36 -11.41
N TYR A 297 -15.70 16.72 -10.32
CA TYR A 297 -16.34 16.86 -9.01
C TYR A 297 -16.78 18.28 -8.64
N GLY A 298 -16.54 19.27 -9.51
CA GLY A 298 -16.86 20.67 -9.25
C GLY A 298 -16.01 21.28 -8.11
N THR A 299 -14.77 20.80 -7.93
CA THR A 299 -13.84 21.30 -6.92
C THR A 299 -12.83 22.28 -7.54
N ALA A 300 -12.00 22.94 -6.72
CA ALA A 300 -11.04 23.96 -7.17
C ALA A 300 -9.67 23.77 -6.50
N TRP A 301 -9.23 22.52 -6.33
CA TRP A 301 -7.93 22.23 -5.71
C TRP A 301 -6.76 22.62 -6.62
N GLY A 302 -5.72 23.24 -6.03
CA GLY A 302 -4.42 23.44 -6.67
C GLY A 302 -3.40 22.41 -6.22
N ILE A 303 -2.20 22.48 -6.82
CA ILE A 303 -1.06 21.65 -6.39
C ILE A 303 -0.63 21.97 -4.95
N ASP A 304 -0.77 23.25 -4.56
CA ASP A 304 -0.47 23.71 -3.19
C ASP A 304 -1.53 23.24 -2.17
N ASP A 305 -2.69 22.81 -2.65
CA ASP A 305 -3.78 22.23 -1.85
C ASP A 305 -3.76 20.69 -1.84
N ILE A 306 -2.62 20.06 -2.13
CA ILE A 306 -2.52 18.59 -2.28
C ILE A 306 -3.08 17.82 -1.08
N ASP A 307 -2.95 18.34 0.12
CA ASP A 307 -3.51 17.72 1.33
C ASP A 307 -5.04 17.79 1.35
N ARG A 308 -5.63 18.86 0.84
CA ARG A 308 -7.09 19.00 0.69
C ARG A 308 -7.63 18.10 -0.41
N TYR A 309 -6.94 18.03 -1.56
CA TYR A 309 -7.25 17.08 -2.62
C TYR A 309 -7.24 15.63 -2.10
N ASN A 310 -6.19 15.26 -1.38
CA ASN A 310 -6.09 13.93 -0.77
C ASN A 310 -7.17 13.69 0.29
N GLY A 311 -7.51 14.70 1.06
CA GLY A 311 -8.61 14.67 2.04
C GLY A 311 -9.96 14.45 1.38
N ASP A 312 -10.21 15.08 0.23
CA ASP A 312 -11.45 14.93 -0.54
C ASP A 312 -11.56 13.50 -1.12
N ILE A 313 -10.49 12.98 -1.72
CA ILE A 313 -10.41 11.57 -2.15
C ILE A 313 -10.77 10.63 -1.01
N ASN A 314 -10.15 10.81 0.16
CA ASN A 314 -10.38 9.95 1.33
C ASN A 314 -11.85 10.00 1.78
N ASN A 315 -12.46 11.18 1.79
CA ASN A 315 -13.84 11.37 2.21
C ASN A 315 -14.82 10.73 1.21
N ARG A 316 -14.57 10.83 -0.11
CA ARG A 316 -15.38 10.20 -1.16
C ARG A 316 -15.27 8.67 -1.15
N LEU A 317 -14.06 8.14 -0.95
CA LEU A 317 -13.83 6.70 -0.78
C LEU A 317 -14.54 6.17 0.46
N ALA A 318 -14.37 6.83 1.61
CA ALA A 318 -14.93 6.39 2.88
C ALA A 318 -16.41 6.80 3.06
N ARG A 319 -16.99 7.60 2.15
CA ARG A 319 -18.36 8.12 2.20
C ARG A 319 -18.69 8.78 3.55
N LYS A 320 -17.72 9.49 4.12
CA LYS A 320 -17.78 10.03 5.49
C LYS A 320 -18.85 11.11 5.67
N LYS A 321 -19.11 11.91 4.63
CA LYS A 321 -20.14 12.97 4.65
C LYS A 321 -21.39 12.49 3.92
N GLY A 322 -22.56 13.05 4.31
CA GLY A 322 -23.84 12.71 3.69
C GLY A 322 -23.84 12.89 2.17
N GLU A 323 -23.25 14.00 1.69
CA GLU A 323 -23.11 14.29 0.26
C GLU A 323 -22.33 13.24 -0.52
N PHE A 324 -21.34 12.56 0.08
CA PHE A 324 -20.53 11.52 -0.56
C PHE A 324 -21.23 10.15 -0.54
N LYS A 325 -22.39 10.03 0.07
CA LYS A 325 -23.26 8.86 -0.08
C LYS A 325 -24.10 8.94 -1.35
N GLU A 326 -24.23 10.14 -1.93
CA GLU A 326 -24.95 10.34 -3.18
C GLU A 326 -24.19 9.68 -4.33
N PHE A 327 -24.96 9.00 -5.18
CA PHE A 327 -24.44 8.40 -6.38
C PHE A 327 -23.80 9.46 -7.31
N GLY A 328 -22.68 9.14 -7.94
CA GLY A 328 -21.93 10.07 -8.78
C GLY A 328 -20.91 10.95 -8.05
N LYS A 329 -21.03 11.12 -6.73
CA LYS A 329 -20.05 11.87 -5.91
C LYS A 329 -18.98 10.99 -5.27
N GLN A 330 -19.06 9.69 -5.49
CA GLN A 330 -18.16 8.68 -4.95
C GLN A 330 -16.97 8.44 -5.87
N ILE A 331 -15.94 7.79 -5.36
CA ILE A 331 -14.83 7.25 -6.14
C ILE A 331 -14.99 5.73 -6.15
N ASP A 332 -14.92 5.13 -7.34
CA ASP A 332 -15.02 3.69 -7.52
C ASP A 332 -13.64 3.02 -7.39
N LEU A 333 -12.62 3.62 -7.99
CA LEU A 333 -11.25 3.10 -7.97
C LEU A 333 -10.25 4.21 -7.67
N VAL A 334 -9.42 4.02 -6.64
CA VAL A 334 -8.25 4.87 -6.40
C VAL A 334 -6.97 4.13 -6.76
N ILE A 335 -6.09 4.81 -7.49
CA ILE A 335 -4.78 4.31 -7.89
C ILE A 335 -3.74 4.90 -6.94
N VAL A 336 -2.91 4.05 -6.34
CA VAL A 336 -1.91 4.46 -5.36
C VAL A 336 -0.59 3.69 -5.55
N VAL A 337 0.49 4.21 -4.97
CA VAL A 337 1.72 3.44 -4.76
C VAL A 337 1.70 2.87 -3.34
N ASP A 338 2.09 3.64 -2.34
CA ASP A 338 2.08 3.21 -0.93
C ASP A 338 1.00 3.91 -0.09
N ARG A 339 0.52 5.05 -0.60
CA ARG A 339 -0.49 5.86 0.10
C ARG A 339 -1.78 5.06 0.25
N LEU A 340 -2.47 5.25 1.36
CA LEU A 340 -3.71 4.57 1.74
C LEU A 340 -3.56 3.07 2.08
N LEU A 341 -2.41 2.45 1.86
CA LEU A 341 -2.19 1.06 2.27
C LEU A 341 -1.99 0.94 3.79
N THR A 342 -1.64 2.04 4.46
CA THR A 342 -1.46 2.09 5.90
C THR A 342 -2.17 3.30 6.49
N GLY A 343 -2.73 3.16 7.71
CA GLY A 343 -3.34 4.27 8.44
C GLY A 343 -4.62 4.86 7.82
N PHE A 344 -5.21 4.23 6.81
CA PHE A 344 -6.43 4.69 6.16
C PHE A 344 -7.63 3.80 6.52
N ASP A 345 -8.73 4.44 6.90
CA ASP A 345 -9.97 3.76 7.27
C ASP A 345 -11.12 4.16 6.34
N ALA A 346 -11.50 3.21 5.48
CA ALA A 346 -12.65 3.31 4.58
C ALA A 346 -13.34 1.94 4.46
N PRO A 347 -14.35 1.67 5.30
CA PRO A 347 -15.06 0.38 5.32
C PRO A 347 -15.72 0.03 3.98
N THR A 348 -15.99 1.03 3.14
CA THR A 348 -16.55 0.86 1.78
C THR A 348 -15.60 0.19 0.79
N ILE A 349 -14.29 0.11 1.08
CA ILE A 349 -13.34 -0.56 0.20
C ILE A 349 -13.57 -2.07 0.26
N GLN A 350 -14.04 -2.62 -0.85
CA GLN A 350 -14.30 -4.04 -1.05
C GLN A 350 -13.07 -4.78 -1.57
N THR A 351 -12.39 -4.20 -2.55
CA THR A 351 -11.36 -4.88 -3.31
C THR A 351 -10.04 -4.12 -3.29
N LEU A 352 -8.95 -4.87 -3.13
CA LEU A 352 -7.59 -4.41 -3.35
C LEU A 352 -7.01 -5.15 -4.56
N PHE A 353 -6.70 -4.42 -5.60
CA PHE A 353 -5.95 -4.88 -6.76
C PHE A 353 -4.47 -4.61 -6.53
N VAL A 354 -3.62 -5.63 -6.65
CA VAL A 354 -2.21 -5.57 -6.29
C VAL A 354 -1.35 -5.83 -7.52
N ASP A 355 -0.82 -4.76 -8.11
CA ASP A 355 0.17 -4.82 -9.19
C ASP A 355 1.57 -4.46 -8.69
N ARG A 356 1.98 -5.13 -7.64
CA ARG A 356 3.31 -5.03 -7.04
C ARG A 356 3.61 -6.25 -6.17
N ASN A 357 4.86 -6.47 -5.83
CA ASN A 357 5.23 -7.49 -4.87
C ASN A 357 5.04 -6.96 -3.44
N LEU A 358 4.33 -7.71 -2.61
CA LEU A 358 4.14 -7.45 -1.20
C LEU A 358 4.54 -8.67 -0.39
N SER A 359 5.07 -8.45 0.81
CA SER A 359 5.45 -9.51 1.74
C SER A 359 5.23 -9.06 3.17
N TYR A 360 5.02 -10.03 4.06
CA TYR A 360 4.91 -9.84 5.51
C TYR A 360 4.05 -8.63 5.93
N ALA A 361 4.62 -7.70 6.69
CA ALA A 361 3.94 -6.54 7.24
C ALA A 361 3.20 -5.70 6.17
N ASN A 362 3.86 -5.42 5.04
CA ASN A 362 3.28 -4.62 3.96
C ASN A 362 2.07 -5.32 3.32
N LEU A 363 2.14 -6.66 3.19
CA LEU A 363 1.05 -7.48 2.68
C LEU A 363 -0.17 -7.41 3.62
N ILE A 364 0.02 -7.72 4.90
CA ILE A 364 -1.06 -7.71 5.89
C ILE A 364 -1.70 -6.32 6.03
N GLN A 365 -0.88 -5.26 6.06
CA GLN A 365 -1.38 -3.88 6.16
C GLN A 365 -2.21 -3.48 4.95
N ALA A 366 -1.77 -3.85 3.74
CA ALA A 366 -2.52 -3.60 2.51
C ALA A 366 -3.85 -4.39 2.49
N PHE A 367 -3.81 -5.67 2.81
CA PHE A 367 -4.99 -6.54 2.84
C PHE A 367 -6.02 -6.06 3.87
N SER A 368 -5.56 -5.57 5.02
CA SER A 368 -6.41 -5.03 6.09
C SER A 368 -7.18 -3.75 5.70
N ARG A 369 -6.97 -3.21 4.50
CA ARG A 369 -7.82 -2.13 3.97
C ARG A 369 -9.19 -2.65 3.52
N THR A 370 -9.29 -3.93 3.17
CA THR A 370 -10.50 -4.53 2.62
C THR A 370 -11.33 -5.31 3.64
N ASN A 371 -10.82 -5.56 4.83
CA ASN A 371 -11.49 -6.44 5.82
C ASN A 371 -12.32 -5.69 6.88
N ARG A 372 -12.52 -4.39 6.73
CA ARG A 372 -13.38 -3.61 7.63
C ARG A 372 -14.83 -4.03 7.49
N THR A 373 -15.53 -4.13 8.61
CA THR A 373 -16.96 -4.41 8.65
C THR A 373 -17.74 -3.26 8.02
N TYR A 374 -18.73 -3.59 7.17
CA TYR A 374 -19.64 -2.64 6.53
C TYR A 374 -20.93 -3.37 6.16
N PRO A 375 -22.10 -2.71 6.15
CA PRO A 375 -23.34 -3.36 5.75
C PRO A 375 -23.24 -4.12 4.43
N ASP A 376 -23.75 -5.35 4.40
CA ASP A 376 -23.74 -6.27 3.25
C ASP A 376 -22.34 -6.70 2.75
N LYS A 377 -21.29 -6.47 3.53
CA LYS A 377 -19.94 -6.91 3.22
C LYS A 377 -19.60 -8.13 4.04
N THR A 378 -19.27 -9.23 3.37
CA THR A 378 -18.98 -10.53 4.01
C THR A 378 -17.50 -10.85 4.08
N LYS A 379 -16.67 -10.23 3.22
CA LYS A 379 -15.22 -10.46 3.13
C LYS A 379 -14.53 -9.32 2.40
N GLY A 380 -13.21 -9.21 2.58
CA GLY A 380 -12.34 -8.44 1.71
C GLY A 380 -11.94 -9.25 0.48
N LEU A 381 -11.81 -8.60 -0.66
CA LEU A 381 -11.34 -9.21 -1.90
C LEU A 381 -9.96 -8.68 -2.25
N ILE A 382 -9.04 -9.59 -2.55
CA ILE A 382 -7.67 -9.26 -2.95
C ILE A 382 -7.41 -9.92 -4.30
N VAL A 383 -6.91 -9.17 -5.27
CA VAL A 383 -6.53 -9.72 -6.58
C VAL A 383 -5.09 -9.30 -6.87
N THR A 384 -4.21 -10.26 -7.07
CA THR A 384 -2.79 -10.03 -7.35
C THR A 384 -2.46 -10.35 -8.79
N PHE A 385 -1.54 -9.58 -9.41
CA PHE A 385 -1.24 -9.68 -10.85
C PHE A 385 0.23 -10.00 -11.16
N ARG A 386 1.08 -10.14 -10.15
CA ARG A 386 2.50 -10.42 -10.33
C ARG A 386 2.89 -11.68 -9.59
N LYS A 387 3.62 -12.55 -10.28
CA LYS A 387 4.21 -13.77 -9.69
C LYS A 387 3.20 -14.52 -8.82
N PRO A 388 2.13 -15.08 -9.42
CA PRO A 388 1.00 -15.65 -8.68
C PRO A 388 1.41 -16.70 -7.65
N HIS A 389 2.33 -17.61 -7.98
CA HIS A 389 2.78 -18.67 -7.06
C HIS A 389 3.66 -18.14 -5.92
N SER A 390 4.56 -17.19 -6.22
CA SER A 390 5.37 -16.51 -5.20
C SER A 390 4.48 -15.68 -4.28
N MET A 391 3.45 -15.03 -4.82
CA MET A 391 2.50 -14.25 -4.03
C MET A 391 1.63 -15.15 -3.14
N GLU A 392 1.17 -16.29 -3.64
CA GLU A 392 0.45 -17.29 -2.84
C GLU A 392 1.28 -17.74 -1.63
N LYS A 393 2.56 -18.05 -1.85
CA LYS A 393 3.50 -18.35 -0.77
C LYS A 393 3.64 -17.18 0.22
N ASN A 394 3.83 -15.96 -0.27
CA ASN A 394 3.95 -14.77 0.58
C ASN A 394 2.69 -14.55 1.43
N VAL A 395 1.50 -14.80 0.88
CA VAL A 395 0.21 -14.72 1.61
C VAL A 395 0.17 -15.78 2.71
N ALA A 396 0.52 -17.02 2.40
CA ALA A 396 0.54 -18.10 3.38
C ALA A 396 1.52 -17.83 4.52
N ASP A 397 2.76 -17.40 4.20
CA ASP A 397 3.79 -17.08 5.18
C ASP A 397 3.40 -15.89 6.07
N ALA A 398 2.84 -14.81 5.48
CA ALA A 398 2.39 -13.66 6.23
C ALA A 398 1.18 -14.00 7.13
N THR A 399 0.22 -14.75 6.62
CA THR A 399 -0.95 -15.18 7.41
C THR A 399 -0.51 -16.02 8.60
N ARG A 400 0.38 -17.00 8.40
CA ARG A 400 0.91 -17.83 9.48
C ARG A 400 1.64 -17.01 10.54
N LEU A 401 2.39 -15.98 10.13
CA LEU A 401 3.21 -15.17 11.04
C LEU A 401 2.38 -14.21 11.90
N TYR A 402 1.26 -13.70 11.37
CA TYR A 402 0.44 -12.67 12.03
C TYR A 402 -0.93 -13.17 12.55
N SER A 403 -1.18 -14.50 12.51
CA SER A 403 -2.42 -15.11 13.03
C SER A 403 -2.31 -15.60 14.47
#